data_06a69686e19aaea4bae04c8f15c6869e
#
_entry.id   06a69686e19aaea4bae04c8f15c6869e
#
_cell.length_a   1.000
_cell.length_b   1.000
_cell.length_c   1.000
_cell.angle_alpha   90.00
_cell.angle_beta   90.00
_cell.angle_gamma   90.00
#
_symmetry.space_group_name_H-M   'P 1'
#
loop_
_entity.id
_entity.type
_entity.pdbx_description
1 polymer ?
#
loop_
_entity_poly.entity_id
_entity_poly.type
_entity_poly.pdbx_seq_one_letter_code
_entity_poly.pdbx_strand_id
1 'polypeptide(L)'
;MPKMNVSTLAKLLVCFLIPLGVLMMPIDAIPIDDLTLIQHRLLAIFLLAALLWVLEPVPVFATSILIIALELIMISDKGLHLFRNPPPGHDLGELINYTDIFSAFSSPIIILFMGGFALAIAASKYELDNNLARVLLKPFGNQPKFIMLGLMLITAVFSMFMSNTATTVMMLALLGPIVASAPKGDLGIKALVLCIPIAANTGGIATPIGTPPNAIALQYLTGENTIDFLSWMMMGLPFVLVQLTIAWFLLQKLFPSSEPEMKLKLDGTFKKSWRAMVVYVTFALTIVLWMTTKAHGMNTYVVAIIPLAVFTLTGIMGKEELKLINWDVLWLVAGGIAIGIALDKTGLAEALAHAIDYEALSPFSVVVALSIVCWLMANFMSNTATANLLMPIAAAIGVSMPSLAAVGGLQGLLVVVAFSASLGMILPVSTPPNSLAYSTGLIESKDMAKVGLIIGLIGLFIVYGAVLILF
;
A
#
# COMPACT_ATOMS: atom_id res chain seq x y z
N MET A 1 26.41 16.72 4.67
CA MET A 1 25.08 17.03 4.18
C MET A 1 25.13 17.00 2.66
N PRO A 2 24.32 16.23 1.94
CA PRO A 2 24.24 16.36 0.50
C PRO A 2 23.83 17.80 0.19
N LYS A 3 24.46 18.40 -0.83
CA LYS A 3 24.10 19.75 -1.29
C LYS A 3 22.62 19.72 -1.68
N MET A 4 21.78 20.43 -0.92
CA MET A 4 20.37 20.56 -1.25
C MET A 4 20.26 21.19 -2.66
N ASN A 5 19.61 20.46 -3.57
CA ASN A 5 19.34 20.95 -4.92
C ASN A 5 18.32 22.09 -4.83
N VAL A 6 18.43 23.09 -5.69
CA VAL A 6 17.50 24.24 -5.75
C VAL A 6 16.04 23.78 -5.86
N SER A 7 15.79 22.69 -6.60
CA SER A 7 14.44 22.10 -6.72
C SER A 7 13.92 21.54 -5.39
N THR A 8 14.76 20.90 -4.58
CA THR A 8 14.38 20.38 -3.26
C THR A 8 14.08 21.52 -2.28
N LEU A 9 14.86 22.59 -2.33
CA LEU A 9 14.60 23.79 -1.51
C LEU A 9 13.26 24.44 -1.89
N ALA A 10 12.97 24.57 -3.18
CA ALA A 10 11.69 25.11 -3.67
C ALA A 10 10.51 24.25 -3.21
N LYS A 11 10.62 22.93 -3.29
CA LYS A 11 9.59 22.01 -2.79
C LYS A 11 9.38 22.17 -1.28
N LEU A 12 10.44 22.23 -0.48
CA LEU A 12 10.36 22.46 0.96
C LEU A 12 9.67 23.79 1.29
N LEU A 13 10.03 24.86 0.59
CA LEU A 13 9.39 26.15 0.78
C LEU A 13 7.88 26.08 0.52
N VAL A 14 7.45 25.45 -0.58
CA VAL A 14 6.03 25.24 -0.88
C VAL A 14 5.35 24.43 0.23
N CYS A 15 5.97 23.32 0.66
CA CYS A 15 5.41 22.44 1.69
C CYS A 15 5.20 23.13 3.04
N PHE A 16 6.07 24.08 3.41
CA PHE A 16 5.95 24.76 4.71
C PHE A 16 5.20 26.10 4.61
N LEU A 17 5.38 26.89 3.54
CA LEU A 17 4.77 28.21 3.44
C LEU A 17 3.25 28.13 3.22
N ILE A 18 2.74 27.17 2.47
CA ILE A 18 1.30 27.05 2.24
C ILE A 18 0.55 26.67 3.53
N PRO A 19 0.94 25.62 4.29
CA PRO A 19 0.30 25.30 5.56
C PRO A 19 0.47 26.41 6.61
N LEU A 20 1.64 27.06 6.64
CA LEU A 20 1.86 28.22 7.50
C LEU A 20 0.93 29.37 7.13
N GLY A 21 0.75 29.63 5.83
CA GLY A 21 -0.23 30.60 5.34
C GLY A 21 -1.64 30.31 5.83
N VAL A 22 -2.08 29.04 5.71
CA VAL A 22 -3.38 28.61 6.24
C VAL A 22 -3.46 28.81 7.75
N LEU A 23 -2.43 28.43 8.50
CA LEU A 23 -2.40 28.60 9.95
C LEU A 23 -2.45 30.09 10.40
N MET A 24 -1.96 31.00 9.56
CA MET A 24 -1.98 32.45 9.82
C MET A 24 -3.25 33.15 9.30
N MET A 25 -4.07 32.48 8.51
CA MET A 25 -5.34 33.03 8.04
C MET A 25 -6.33 33.13 9.19
N PRO A 26 -7.19 34.16 9.21
CA PRO A 26 -8.34 34.19 10.12
C PRO A 26 -9.24 32.96 9.87
N ILE A 27 -9.74 32.33 10.93
CA ILE A 27 -10.60 31.14 10.82
C ILE A 27 -11.81 31.41 9.93
N ASP A 28 -12.42 32.57 10.08
CA ASP A 28 -13.60 33.01 9.32
C ASP A 28 -13.34 33.18 7.81
N ALA A 29 -12.07 33.18 7.39
CA ALA A 29 -11.71 33.22 5.96
C ALA A 29 -11.66 31.85 5.30
N ILE A 30 -11.75 30.76 6.07
CA ILE A 30 -11.80 29.40 5.58
C ILE A 30 -13.26 29.04 5.31
N PRO A 31 -13.62 28.53 4.10
CA PRO A 31 -14.98 28.25 3.73
C PRO A 31 -15.47 26.90 4.34
N ILE A 32 -15.39 26.77 5.65
CA ILE A 32 -15.89 25.65 6.46
C ILE A 32 -16.62 26.26 7.63
N ASP A 33 -17.91 25.97 7.74
CA ASP A 33 -18.73 26.52 8.81
C ASP A 33 -18.32 25.99 10.17
N ASP A 34 -18.41 26.85 11.20
CA ASP A 34 -18.14 26.55 12.63
C ASP A 34 -16.77 25.88 12.91
N LEU A 35 -15.73 26.23 12.13
CA LEU A 35 -14.40 25.67 12.27
C LEU A 35 -13.75 26.09 13.61
N THR A 36 -13.35 25.10 14.44
CA THR A 36 -12.64 25.35 15.71
C THR A 36 -11.14 25.58 15.49
N LEU A 37 -10.44 26.14 16.49
CA LEU A 37 -8.98 26.34 16.45
C LEU A 37 -8.22 25.02 16.29
N ILE A 38 -8.67 23.95 16.92
CA ILE A 38 -8.07 22.61 16.80
C ILE A 38 -8.22 22.08 15.37
N GLN A 39 -9.40 22.20 14.81
CA GLN A 39 -9.65 21.79 13.41
C GLN A 39 -8.83 22.62 12.42
N HIS A 40 -8.71 23.93 12.65
CA HIS A 40 -7.89 24.81 11.81
C HIS A 40 -6.40 24.41 11.82
N ARG A 41 -5.84 24.11 13.01
CA ARG A 41 -4.47 23.60 13.14
C ARG A 41 -4.29 22.25 12.49
N LEU A 42 -5.24 21.35 12.69
CA LEU A 42 -5.22 20.03 12.05
C LEU A 42 -5.30 20.14 10.53
N LEU A 43 -6.10 21.05 9.98
CA LEU A 43 -6.14 21.34 8.55
C LEU A 43 -4.76 21.76 8.02
N ALA A 44 -4.05 22.63 8.73
CA ALA A 44 -2.69 23.02 8.36
C ALA A 44 -1.70 21.83 8.43
N ILE A 45 -1.81 20.98 9.46
CA ILE A 45 -1.00 19.75 9.59
C ILE A 45 -1.32 18.78 8.43
N PHE A 46 -2.59 18.60 8.11
CA PHE A 46 -3.03 17.73 7.02
C PHE A 46 -2.51 18.22 5.65
N LEU A 47 -2.58 19.53 5.39
CA LEU A 47 -2.03 20.12 4.16
C LEU A 47 -0.50 19.97 4.10
N LEU A 48 0.20 20.14 5.23
CA LEU A 48 1.64 19.90 5.31
C LEU A 48 1.96 18.43 4.96
N ALA A 49 1.22 17.49 5.53
CA ALA A 49 1.36 16.08 5.24
C ALA A 49 1.16 15.78 3.75
N ALA A 50 0.06 16.30 3.20
CA ALA A 50 -0.29 16.14 1.80
C ALA A 50 0.82 16.65 0.87
N LEU A 51 1.29 17.86 1.08
CA LEU A 51 2.35 18.47 0.27
C LEU A 51 3.69 17.75 0.39
N LEU A 52 4.08 17.34 1.62
CA LEU A 52 5.31 16.59 1.85
C LEU A 52 5.27 15.19 1.23
N TRP A 53 4.12 14.50 1.27
CA TRP A 53 3.95 13.18 0.64
C TRP A 53 3.84 13.27 -0.87
N VAL A 54 3.20 14.33 -1.43
CA VAL A 54 3.06 14.53 -2.89
C VAL A 54 4.37 14.97 -3.53
N LEU A 55 5.07 15.93 -2.93
CA LEU A 55 6.29 16.51 -3.50
C LEU A 55 7.57 15.73 -3.13
N GLU A 56 7.50 14.90 -2.10
CA GLU A 56 8.60 14.05 -1.60
C GLU A 56 9.96 14.78 -1.45
N PRO A 57 10.03 15.97 -0.84
CA PRO A 57 11.30 16.63 -0.60
C PRO A 57 12.11 15.97 0.51
N VAL A 58 11.44 15.18 1.35
CA VAL A 58 12.00 14.36 2.44
C VAL A 58 11.45 12.93 2.33
N PRO A 59 12.10 11.93 2.94
CA PRO A 59 11.57 10.57 2.97
C PRO A 59 10.15 10.53 3.57
N VAL A 60 9.26 9.76 2.96
CA VAL A 60 7.83 9.72 3.32
C VAL A 60 7.58 9.36 4.80
N PHE A 61 8.40 8.50 5.41
CA PHE A 61 8.30 8.16 6.82
C PHE A 61 8.69 9.34 7.74
N ALA A 62 9.61 10.22 7.29
CA ALA A 62 9.98 11.41 8.07
C ALA A 62 8.81 12.40 8.16
N THR A 63 8.01 12.52 7.10
CA THR A 63 6.74 13.26 7.12
C THR A 63 5.82 12.71 8.20
N SER A 64 5.65 11.40 8.28
CA SER A 64 4.79 10.76 9.28
C SER A 64 5.22 11.03 10.72
N ILE A 65 6.53 10.95 10.98
CA ILE A 65 7.07 11.30 12.31
C ILE A 65 6.83 12.78 12.63
N LEU A 66 7.01 13.67 11.65
CA LEU A 66 6.74 15.10 11.81
C LEU A 66 5.26 15.37 12.12
N ILE A 67 4.34 14.70 11.43
CA ILE A 67 2.89 14.81 11.65
C ILE A 67 2.55 14.43 13.09
N ILE A 68 2.96 13.25 13.54
CA ILE A 68 2.72 12.79 14.92
C ILE A 68 3.28 13.82 15.92
N ALA A 69 4.48 14.36 15.68
CA ALA A 69 5.07 15.37 16.55
C ALA A 69 4.25 16.67 16.58
N LEU A 70 3.78 17.15 15.42
CA LEU A 70 2.97 18.36 15.33
C LEU A 70 1.59 18.16 15.98
N GLU A 71 0.95 17.03 15.80
CA GLU A 71 -0.30 16.70 16.49
C GLU A 71 -0.12 16.72 18.01
N LEU A 72 0.92 16.06 18.52
CA LEU A 72 1.24 16.06 19.95
C LEU A 72 1.50 17.47 20.50
N ILE A 73 2.16 18.35 19.73
CA ILE A 73 2.53 19.70 20.18
C ILE A 73 1.35 20.66 20.07
N MET A 74 0.56 20.60 18.98
CA MET A 74 -0.37 21.67 18.62
C MET A 74 -1.84 21.37 18.95
N ILE A 75 -2.24 20.08 19.01
CA ILE A 75 -3.65 19.69 19.16
C ILE A 75 -3.90 18.69 20.30
N SER A 76 -2.85 18.23 21.02
CA SER A 76 -3.07 17.32 22.13
C SER A 76 -3.33 18.03 23.47
N ASP A 77 -3.98 17.31 24.39
CA ASP A 77 -4.25 17.75 25.78
C ASP A 77 -2.98 17.98 26.62
N LYS A 78 -1.84 17.42 26.19
CA LYS A 78 -0.51 17.58 26.79
C LYS A 78 0.46 18.35 25.90
N GLY A 79 -0.02 18.95 24.82
CA GLY A 79 0.78 19.76 23.92
C GLY A 79 1.30 21.06 24.56
N LEU A 80 1.90 21.92 23.73
CA LEU A 80 2.46 23.18 24.18
C LEU A 80 1.38 24.08 24.81
N HIS A 81 1.66 24.68 25.96
CA HIS A 81 0.71 25.49 26.72
C HIS A 81 0.06 26.60 25.87
N LEU A 82 0.82 27.23 24.97
CA LEU A 82 0.34 28.22 24.02
C LEU A 82 -0.84 27.73 23.16
N PHE A 83 -0.83 26.49 22.79
CA PHE A 83 -1.86 25.89 21.92
C PHE A 83 -3.08 25.37 22.68
N ARG A 84 -2.98 25.19 24.00
CA ARG A 84 -4.08 24.72 24.86
C ARG A 84 -4.96 25.85 25.41
N ASN A 85 -4.49 27.10 25.33
CA ASN A 85 -5.23 28.27 25.80
C ASN A 85 -5.63 29.12 24.59
N PRO A 86 -6.92 29.16 24.24
CA PRO A 86 -7.38 29.96 23.11
C PRO A 86 -7.29 31.44 23.39
N PRO A 87 -7.07 32.27 22.35
CA PRO A 87 -7.32 33.69 22.45
C PRO A 87 -8.80 33.97 22.83
N PRO A 88 -9.09 35.08 23.56
CA PRO A 88 -10.48 35.44 23.87
C PRO A 88 -11.34 35.54 22.61
N GLY A 89 -12.53 34.94 22.68
CA GLY A 89 -13.54 35.00 21.57
C GLY A 89 -13.42 33.91 20.51
N HIS A 90 -12.49 32.96 20.63
CA HIS A 90 -12.39 31.83 19.70
C HIS A 90 -12.73 30.51 20.40
N ASP A 91 -13.46 29.66 19.70
CA ASP A 91 -13.70 28.29 20.14
C ASP A 91 -12.44 27.44 19.92
N LEU A 92 -11.92 26.84 21.01
CA LEU A 92 -10.75 25.96 20.91
C LEU A 92 -11.09 24.65 20.19
N GLY A 93 -12.27 24.14 20.41
CA GLY A 93 -12.63 22.77 20.06
C GLY A 93 -12.09 21.74 21.06
N GLU A 94 -12.23 20.46 20.76
CA GLU A 94 -11.82 19.34 21.61
C GLU A 94 -10.35 18.99 21.38
N LEU A 95 -9.53 19.05 22.45
CA LEU A 95 -8.14 18.60 22.44
C LEU A 95 -8.08 17.07 22.41
N ILE A 96 -7.22 16.51 21.58
CA ILE A 96 -7.03 15.05 21.49
C ILE A 96 -6.20 14.58 22.68
N ASN A 97 -6.59 13.47 23.28
CA ASN A 97 -5.74 12.83 24.30
C ASN A 97 -4.42 12.38 23.63
N TYR A 98 -3.29 12.78 24.20
CA TYR A 98 -1.97 12.41 23.67
C TYR A 98 -1.77 10.89 23.55
N THR A 99 -2.42 10.10 24.41
CA THR A 99 -2.36 8.63 24.32
C THR A 99 -3.05 8.09 23.07
N ASP A 100 -4.08 8.78 22.57
CA ASP A 100 -4.77 8.39 21.33
C ASP A 100 -3.85 8.59 20.13
N ILE A 101 -3.09 9.70 20.10
CA ILE A 101 -2.10 9.94 19.05
C ILE A 101 -0.98 8.89 19.12
N PHE A 102 -0.44 8.58 20.30
CA PHE A 102 0.56 7.51 20.45
C PHE A 102 0.03 6.11 20.14
N SER A 103 -1.28 5.87 20.29
CA SER A 103 -1.90 4.60 19.96
C SER A 103 -1.78 4.25 18.47
N ALA A 104 -1.54 5.22 17.61
CA ALA A 104 -1.30 5.01 16.19
C ALA A 104 -0.16 4.01 15.93
N PHE A 105 0.94 4.09 16.70
CA PHE A 105 2.08 3.17 16.56
C PHE A 105 1.84 1.81 17.22
N SER A 106 0.92 1.70 18.15
CA SER A 106 0.49 0.42 18.76
C SER A 106 -0.75 -0.19 18.09
N SER A 107 -1.16 0.34 16.97
CA SER A 107 -2.30 -0.18 16.20
C SER A 107 -2.13 -1.67 15.85
N PRO A 108 -3.19 -2.47 15.93
CA PRO A 108 -3.18 -3.86 15.48
C PRO A 108 -2.67 -4.04 14.04
N ILE A 109 -2.85 -3.03 13.18
CA ILE A 109 -2.35 -3.03 11.80
C ILE A 109 -0.82 -3.03 11.76
N ILE A 110 -0.16 -2.30 12.66
CA ILE A 110 1.31 -2.33 12.78
C ILE A 110 1.78 -3.75 13.12
N ILE A 111 1.10 -4.44 14.04
CA ILE A 111 1.40 -5.84 14.40
C ILE A 111 1.17 -6.76 13.20
N LEU A 112 0.12 -6.53 12.42
CA LEU A 112 -0.15 -7.30 11.20
C LEU A 112 1.03 -7.21 10.20
N PHE A 113 1.52 -6.01 9.95
CA PHE A 113 2.70 -5.80 9.10
C PHE A 113 3.97 -6.44 9.69
N MET A 114 4.20 -6.27 10.99
CA MET A 114 5.36 -6.88 11.65
C MET A 114 5.38 -8.39 11.50
N GLY A 115 4.22 -9.05 11.64
CA GLY A 115 4.05 -10.50 11.43
C GLY A 115 4.36 -10.90 9.97
N GLY A 116 3.84 -10.14 9.00
CA GLY A 116 4.11 -10.34 7.59
C GLY A 116 5.60 -10.15 7.24
N PHE A 117 6.24 -9.11 7.77
CA PHE A 117 7.68 -8.89 7.58
C PHE A 117 8.53 -9.99 8.24
N ALA A 118 8.15 -10.47 9.42
CA ALA A 118 8.83 -11.59 10.07
C ALA A 118 8.77 -12.86 9.20
N LEU A 119 7.61 -13.16 8.62
CA LEU A 119 7.45 -14.29 7.68
C LEU A 119 8.35 -14.12 6.46
N ALA A 120 8.35 -12.95 5.85
CA ALA A 120 9.15 -12.65 4.66
C ALA A 120 10.66 -12.76 4.94
N ILE A 121 11.14 -12.16 6.03
CA ILE A 121 12.55 -12.20 6.44
C ILE A 121 13.00 -13.65 6.71
N ALA A 122 12.20 -14.42 7.46
CA ALA A 122 12.51 -15.81 7.74
C ALA A 122 12.48 -16.68 6.47
N ALA A 123 11.50 -16.47 5.59
CA ALA A 123 11.41 -17.19 4.31
C ALA A 123 12.66 -16.94 3.45
N SER A 124 13.10 -15.70 3.31
CA SER A 124 14.31 -15.35 2.55
C SER A 124 15.58 -15.88 3.19
N LYS A 125 15.74 -15.76 4.52
CA LYS A 125 16.92 -16.28 5.25
C LYS A 125 17.12 -17.79 5.08
N TYR A 126 16.00 -18.52 4.99
CA TYR A 126 16.04 -19.98 4.82
C TYR A 126 15.74 -20.43 3.38
N GLU A 127 15.76 -19.49 2.43
CA GLU A 127 15.60 -19.73 0.98
C GLU A 127 14.29 -20.48 0.62
N LEU A 128 13.26 -20.34 1.46
CA LEU A 128 11.93 -20.91 1.19
C LEU A 128 11.37 -20.34 -0.10
N ASP A 129 11.42 -19.02 -0.22
CA ASP A 129 10.95 -18.23 -1.35
C ASP A 129 11.61 -18.68 -2.67
N ASN A 130 12.94 -18.69 -2.71
CA ASN A 130 13.71 -19.08 -3.89
C ASN A 130 13.45 -20.54 -4.31
N ASN A 131 13.46 -21.45 -3.35
CA ASN A 131 13.27 -22.88 -3.64
C ASN A 131 11.82 -23.18 -4.06
N LEU A 132 10.84 -22.52 -3.42
CA LEU A 132 9.44 -22.66 -3.77
C LEU A 132 9.17 -22.09 -5.17
N ALA A 133 9.73 -20.91 -5.52
CA ALA A 133 9.63 -20.32 -6.85
C ALA A 133 10.14 -21.29 -7.93
N ARG A 134 11.32 -21.90 -7.71
CA ARG A 134 11.91 -22.87 -8.65
C ARG A 134 11.05 -24.11 -8.84
N VAL A 135 10.50 -24.67 -7.76
CA VAL A 135 9.62 -25.83 -7.84
C VAL A 135 8.33 -25.50 -8.57
N LEU A 136 7.72 -24.36 -8.25
CA LEU A 136 6.47 -23.91 -8.84
C LEU A 136 6.61 -23.50 -10.32
N LEU A 137 7.82 -23.09 -10.77
CA LEU A 137 8.08 -22.77 -12.19
C LEU A 137 8.22 -24.01 -13.08
N LYS A 138 8.64 -25.17 -12.55
CA LYS A 138 8.88 -26.38 -13.34
C LYS A 138 7.71 -26.81 -14.25
N PRO A 139 6.44 -26.79 -13.81
CA PRO A 139 5.30 -27.21 -14.62
C PRO A 139 5.06 -26.33 -15.86
N PHE A 140 5.57 -25.10 -15.89
CA PHE A 140 5.33 -24.17 -17.00
C PHE A 140 6.22 -24.43 -18.23
N GLY A 141 7.20 -25.34 -18.14
CA GLY A 141 8.05 -25.74 -19.26
C GLY A 141 8.98 -24.63 -19.76
N ASN A 142 9.35 -24.71 -21.05
CA ASN A 142 10.37 -23.84 -21.64
C ASN A 142 9.82 -22.80 -22.64
N GLN A 143 8.52 -22.80 -22.93
CA GLN A 143 7.95 -21.82 -23.85
C GLN A 143 7.85 -20.44 -23.19
N PRO A 144 8.34 -19.34 -23.83
CA PRO A 144 8.39 -18.01 -23.24
C PRO A 144 7.06 -17.54 -22.65
N LYS A 145 5.96 -17.79 -23.35
CA LYS A 145 4.60 -17.43 -22.91
C LYS A 145 4.19 -18.11 -21.60
N PHE A 146 4.55 -19.39 -21.41
CA PHE A 146 4.21 -20.12 -20.18
C PHE A 146 5.20 -19.84 -19.07
N ILE A 147 6.50 -19.61 -19.39
CA ILE A 147 7.47 -19.09 -18.42
C ILE A 147 6.96 -17.75 -17.85
N MET A 148 6.51 -16.82 -18.70
CA MET A 148 5.94 -15.54 -18.28
C MET A 148 4.71 -15.76 -17.39
N LEU A 149 3.78 -16.63 -17.75
CA LEU A 149 2.62 -16.96 -16.92
C LEU A 149 3.03 -17.50 -15.55
N GLY A 150 3.98 -18.44 -15.51
CA GLY A 150 4.52 -18.99 -14.27
C GLY A 150 5.17 -17.94 -13.41
N LEU A 151 6.02 -17.08 -14.00
CA LEU A 151 6.63 -15.95 -13.30
C LEU A 151 5.57 -15.00 -12.72
N MET A 152 4.55 -14.65 -13.49
CA MET A 152 3.46 -13.78 -13.03
C MET A 152 2.69 -14.39 -11.86
N LEU A 153 2.24 -15.62 -11.99
CA LEU A 153 1.45 -16.29 -10.94
C LEU A 153 2.26 -16.47 -9.66
N ILE A 154 3.51 -16.88 -9.77
CA ILE A 154 4.38 -17.11 -8.62
C ILE A 154 4.75 -15.77 -7.96
N THR A 155 5.08 -14.75 -8.76
CA THR A 155 5.33 -13.40 -8.24
C THR A 155 4.11 -12.89 -7.48
N ALA A 156 2.90 -13.05 -8.02
CA ALA A 156 1.68 -12.63 -7.36
C ALA A 156 1.46 -13.37 -6.04
N VAL A 157 1.62 -14.71 -6.03
CA VAL A 157 1.48 -15.50 -4.80
C VAL A 157 2.46 -15.08 -3.71
N PHE A 158 3.72 -14.83 -4.05
CA PHE A 158 4.68 -14.32 -3.06
C PHE A 158 4.33 -12.90 -2.61
N SER A 159 3.91 -12.05 -3.53
CA SER A 159 3.55 -10.67 -3.23
C SER A 159 2.29 -10.54 -2.36
N MET A 160 1.46 -11.58 -2.30
CA MET A 160 0.35 -11.65 -1.34
C MET A 160 0.80 -11.68 0.12
N PHE A 161 1.98 -12.25 0.40
CA PHE A 161 2.45 -12.53 1.75
C PHE A 161 3.82 -11.93 2.08
N MET A 162 4.48 -11.36 1.08
CA MET A 162 5.80 -10.72 1.19
C MET A 162 5.74 -9.32 0.58
N SER A 163 6.74 -8.47 0.86
CA SER A 163 6.77 -7.16 0.22
C SER A 163 6.94 -7.28 -1.30
N ASN A 164 6.21 -6.44 -2.05
CA ASN A 164 6.30 -6.37 -3.52
C ASN A 164 7.75 -6.17 -3.99
N THR A 165 8.51 -5.36 -3.24
CA THR A 165 9.93 -5.06 -3.52
C THR A 165 10.81 -6.31 -3.40
N ALA A 166 10.74 -7.02 -2.28
CA ALA A 166 11.54 -8.24 -2.05
C ALA A 166 11.19 -9.32 -3.07
N THR A 167 9.91 -9.52 -3.34
CA THR A 167 9.44 -10.46 -4.35
C THR A 167 9.97 -10.11 -5.74
N THR A 168 9.96 -8.83 -6.09
CA THR A 168 10.48 -8.36 -7.39
C THR A 168 11.97 -8.60 -7.53
N VAL A 169 12.79 -8.28 -6.50
CA VAL A 169 14.23 -8.55 -6.50
C VAL A 169 14.51 -10.02 -6.74
N MET A 170 13.84 -10.90 -5.98
CA MET A 170 14.00 -12.34 -6.10
C MET A 170 13.64 -12.84 -7.51
N MET A 171 12.50 -12.42 -8.04
CA MET A 171 12.01 -12.90 -9.33
C MET A 171 12.82 -12.34 -10.51
N LEU A 172 13.30 -11.09 -10.44
CA LEU A 172 14.22 -10.54 -11.43
C LEU A 172 15.56 -11.28 -11.45
N ALA A 173 16.06 -11.71 -10.28
CA ALA A 173 17.29 -12.51 -10.20
C ALA A 173 17.15 -13.86 -10.93
N LEU A 174 15.97 -14.48 -10.94
CA LEU A 174 15.71 -15.71 -11.70
C LEU A 174 15.75 -15.52 -13.22
N LEU A 175 15.57 -14.28 -13.71
CA LEU A 175 15.67 -13.97 -15.14
C LEU A 175 17.15 -13.90 -15.64
N GLY A 176 18.12 -13.71 -14.76
CA GLY A 176 19.51 -13.52 -15.16
C GLY A 176 20.02 -14.56 -16.19
N PRO A 177 19.87 -15.87 -15.95
CA PRO A 177 20.27 -16.91 -16.90
C PRO A 177 19.50 -16.86 -18.24
N ILE A 178 18.22 -16.51 -18.21
CA ILE A 178 17.40 -16.38 -19.43
C ILE A 178 17.90 -15.21 -20.27
N VAL A 179 18.08 -14.04 -19.64
CA VAL A 179 18.58 -12.84 -20.30
C VAL A 179 19.95 -13.07 -20.90
N ALA A 180 20.84 -13.77 -20.18
CA ALA A 180 22.19 -14.06 -20.66
C ALA A 180 22.22 -15.00 -21.89
N SER A 181 21.19 -15.84 -22.07
CA SER A 181 21.09 -16.80 -23.19
C SER A 181 20.24 -16.33 -24.36
N ALA A 182 19.47 -15.26 -24.16
CA ALA A 182 18.57 -14.74 -25.18
C ALA A 182 19.32 -13.94 -26.27
N PRO A 183 18.82 -13.93 -27.51
CA PRO A 183 19.34 -13.07 -28.57
C PRO A 183 19.24 -11.59 -28.19
N LYS A 184 20.23 -10.81 -28.60
CA LYS A 184 20.20 -9.35 -28.39
C LYS A 184 19.00 -8.75 -29.13
N GLY A 185 18.17 -8.01 -28.41
CA GLY A 185 17.03 -7.29 -28.98
C GLY A 185 15.73 -8.12 -29.03
N ASP A 186 15.69 -9.33 -28.48
CA ASP A 186 14.42 -10.07 -28.36
C ASP A 186 13.43 -9.30 -27.44
N LEU A 187 12.28 -8.94 -28.03
CA LEU A 187 11.21 -8.23 -27.31
C LEU A 187 10.63 -9.06 -26.16
N GLY A 188 10.69 -10.39 -26.25
CA GLY A 188 10.22 -11.28 -25.18
C GLY A 188 10.92 -11.05 -23.85
N ILE A 189 12.18 -10.57 -23.86
CA ILE A 189 12.90 -10.19 -22.64
C ILE A 189 12.23 -8.99 -21.96
N LYS A 190 11.77 -7.99 -22.74
CA LYS A 190 11.01 -6.86 -22.17
C LYS A 190 9.72 -7.35 -21.50
N ALA A 191 8.99 -8.29 -22.14
CA ALA A 191 7.81 -8.89 -21.54
C ALA A 191 8.10 -9.60 -20.22
N LEU A 192 9.17 -10.41 -20.15
CA LEU A 192 9.58 -11.13 -18.95
C LEU A 192 10.00 -10.18 -17.83
N VAL A 193 10.66 -9.08 -18.13
CA VAL A 193 11.06 -8.09 -17.12
C VAL A 193 9.84 -7.30 -16.63
N LEU A 194 8.95 -6.85 -17.55
CA LEU A 194 7.75 -6.08 -17.20
C LEU A 194 6.71 -6.90 -16.44
N CYS A 195 6.61 -8.21 -16.71
CA CYS A 195 5.61 -9.05 -16.07
C CYS A 195 5.81 -9.15 -14.55
N ILE A 196 7.05 -9.03 -14.06
CA ILE A 196 7.38 -9.16 -12.63
C ILE A 196 6.83 -8.00 -11.80
N PRO A 197 7.15 -6.71 -12.06
CA PRO A 197 6.59 -5.62 -11.27
C PRO A 197 5.06 -5.52 -11.40
N ILE A 198 4.50 -5.83 -12.57
CA ILE A 198 3.04 -5.88 -12.75
C ILE A 198 2.44 -6.94 -11.84
N ALA A 199 3.01 -8.14 -11.83
CA ALA A 199 2.50 -9.24 -11.01
C ALA A 199 2.73 -8.98 -9.51
N ALA A 200 3.83 -8.33 -9.12
CA ALA A 200 4.09 -7.96 -7.74
C ALA A 200 3.09 -6.92 -7.23
N ASN A 201 2.91 -5.81 -7.97
CA ASN A 201 1.98 -4.76 -7.58
C ASN A 201 0.53 -5.26 -7.56
N THR A 202 0.12 -6.02 -8.58
CA THR A 202 -1.24 -6.60 -8.67
C THR A 202 -1.44 -7.68 -7.60
N GLY A 203 -0.49 -8.58 -7.40
CA GLY A 203 -0.58 -9.68 -6.44
C GLY A 203 -0.78 -9.21 -5.01
N GLY A 204 -0.10 -8.13 -4.62
CA GLY A 204 -0.27 -7.51 -3.30
C GLY A 204 -1.71 -7.08 -2.97
N ILE A 205 -2.55 -6.83 -3.96
CA ILE A 205 -3.96 -6.47 -3.77
C ILE A 205 -4.76 -7.60 -3.12
N ALA A 206 -4.37 -8.85 -3.35
CA ALA A 206 -5.16 -10.02 -2.98
C ALA A 206 -5.28 -10.27 -1.48
N THR A 207 -4.41 -9.71 -0.63
CA THR A 207 -4.45 -9.94 0.82
C THR A 207 -4.33 -8.63 1.61
N PRO A 208 -4.81 -8.60 2.86
CA PRO A 208 -4.66 -7.44 3.73
C PRO A 208 -3.21 -6.97 3.93
N ILE A 209 -2.24 -7.89 3.89
CA ILE A 209 -0.82 -7.62 4.16
C ILE A 209 0.03 -7.43 2.92
N GLY A 210 -0.49 -7.75 1.74
CA GLY A 210 0.29 -7.76 0.51
C GLY A 210 0.73 -6.36 0.05
N THR A 211 -0.06 -5.34 0.36
CA THR A 211 0.29 -3.95 0.05
C THR A 211 -0.25 -2.98 1.12
N PRO A 212 0.48 -1.89 1.46
CA PRO A 212 0.05 -0.97 2.52
C PRO A 212 -1.34 -0.35 2.33
N PRO A 213 -1.78 0.05 1.13
CA PRO A 213 -3.13 0.59 0.94
C PRO A 213 -4.25 -0.29 1.49
N ASN A 214 -4.12 -1.63 1.38
CA ASN A 214 -5.11 -2.57 1.89
C ASN A 214 -5.26 -2.47 3.42
N ALA A 215 -4.13 -2.46 4.11
CA ALA A 215 -4.13 -2.38 5.57
C ALA A 215 -4.56 -1.00 6.08
N ILE A 216 -4.26 0.08 5.34
CA ILE A 216 -4.76 1.43 5.64
C ILE A 216 -6.29 1.46 5.52
N ALA A 217 -6.87 0.82 4.48
CA ALA A 217 -8.32 0.70 4.35
C ALA A 217 -8.95 -0.03 5.56
N LEU A 218 -8.33 -1.14 6.00
CA LEU A 218 -8.81 -1.91 7.16
C LEU A 218 -8.86 -1.11 8.47
N GLN A 219 -8.06 -0.05 8.59
CA GLN A 219 -8.08 0.84 9.76
C GLN A 219 -9.46 1.50 9.96
N TYR A 220 -10.11 1.85 8.87
CA TYR A 220 -11.41 2.53 8.86
C TYR A 220 -12.59 1.54 8.80
N LEU A 221 -12.31 0.25 8.60
CA LEU A 221 -13.29 -0.83 8.52
C LEU A 221 -13.42 -1.53 9.87
N THR A 222 -14.11 -0.89 10.81
CA THR A 222 -14.32 -1.35 12.18
C THR A 222 -15.77 -1.73 12.47
N GLY A 223 -16.02 -2.41 13.58
CA GLY A 223 -17.38 -2.80 13.98
C GLY A 223 -18.06 -3.70 12.94
N GLU A 224 -19.25 -3.31 12.50
CA GLU A 224 -20.04 -4.03 11.48
C GLU A 224 -19.40 -3.99 10.09
N ASN A 225 -18.55 -2.99 9.83
CA ASN A 225 -17.83 -2.85 8.57
C ASN A 225 -16.52 -3.63 8.53
N THR A 226 -16.19 -4.44 9.55
CA THR A 226 -14.95 -5.20 9.58
C THR A 226 -14.88 -6.22 8.44
N ILE A 227 -13.75 -6.24 7.72
CA ILE A 227 -13.45 -7.23 6.68
C ILE A 227 -12.34 -8.14 7.24
N ASP A 228 -12.62 -9.43 7.37
CA ASP A 228 -11.62 -10.43 7.76
C ASP A 228 -10.66 -10.78 6.61
N PHE A 229 -9.58 -11.50 6.93
CA PHE A 229 -8.54 -11.82 5.96
C PHE A 229 -9.07 -12.60 4.75
N LEU A 230 -9.92 -13.61 5.00
CA LEU A 230 -10.49 -14.42 3.93
C LEU A 230 -11.49 -13.62 3.08
N SER A 231 -12.32 -12.80 3.71
CA SER A 231 -13.28 -11.93 3.00
C SER A 231 -12.57 -10.93 2.10
N TRP A 232 -11.43 -10.36 2.54
CA TRP A 232 -10.59 -9.55 1.66
C TRP A 232 -10.05 -10.36 0.47
N MET A 233 -9.53 -11.56 0.72
CA MET A 233 -9.02 -12.43 -0.35
C MET A 233 -10.11 -12.82 -1.35
N MET A 234 -11.34 -13.03 -0.90
CA MET A 234 -12.47 -13.37 -1.78
C MET A 234 -12.80 -12.24 -2.77
N MET A 235 -12.52 -11.00 -2.42
CA MET A 235 -12.64 -9.84 -3.33
C MET A 235 -11.38 -9.64 -4.17
N GLY A 236 -10.21 -9.68 -3.52
CA GLY A 236 -8.94 -9.35 -4.15
C GLY A 236 -8.41 -10.43 -5.10
N LEU A 237 -8.55 -11.72 -4.76
CA LEU A 237 -7.99 -12.80 -5.56
C LEU A 237 -8.62 -12.94 -6.95
N PRO A 238 -9.96 -12.88 -7.11
CA PRO A 238 -10.59 -12.87 -8.44
C PRO A 238 -10.13 -11.67 -9.28
N PHE A 239 -10.06 -10.48 -8.66
CA PHE A 239 -9.53 -9.28 -9.32
C PHE A 239 -8.11 -9.51 -9.84
N VAL A 240 -7.21 -10.01 -8.98
CA VAL A 240 -5.81 -10.29 -9.34
C VAL A 240 -5.70 -11.28 -10.48
N LEU A 241 -6.46 -12.39 -10.45
CA LEU A 241 -6.43 -13.41 -11.50
C LEU A 241 -6.88 -12.87 -12.85
N VAL A 242 -7.96 -12.08 -12.87
CA VAL A 242 -8.45 -11.44 -14.11
C VAL A 242 -7.42 -10.45 -14.63
N GLN A 243 -6.91 -9.58 -13.76
CA GLN A 243 -5.91 -8.56 -14.11
C GLN A 243 -4.63 -9.17 -14.66
N LEU A 244 -4.10 -10.21 -14.01
CA LEU A 244 -2.90 -10.92 -14.47
C LEU A 244 -3.12 -11.65 -15.80
N THR A 245 -4.29 -12.23 -16.00
CA THR A 245 -4.64 -12.89 -17.27
C THR A 245 -4.62 -11.88 -18.41
N ILE A 246 -5.24 -10.72 -18.20
CA ILE A 246 -5.24 -9.65 -19.22
C ILE A 246 -3.82 -9.12 -19.44
N ALA A 247 -3.04 -8.91 -18.37
CA ALA A 247 -1.66 -8.46 -18.47
C ALA A 247 -0.79 -9.47 -19.24
N TRP A 248 -0.99 -10.77 -19.02
CA TRP A 248 -0.30 -11.84 -19.73
C TRP A 248 -0.56 -11.79 -21.23
N PHE A 249 -1.82 -11.66 -21.67
CA PHE A 249 -2.16 -11.50 -23.08
C PHE A 249 -1.62 -10.20 -23.67
N LEU A 250 -1.72 -9.10 -22.94
CA LEU A 250 -1.23 -7.79 -23.36
C LEU A 250 0.27 -7.81 -23.61
N LEU A 251 1.05 -8.35 -22.70
CA LEU A 251 2.50 -8.41 -22.78
C LEU A 251 2.95 -9.28 -23.98
N GLN A 252 2.30 -10.42 -24.21
CA GLN A 252 2.59 -11.24 -25.39
C GLN A 252 2.32 -10.50 -26.71
N LYS A 253 1.24 -9.71 -26.75
CA LYS A 253 0.88 -8.95 -27.96
C LYS A 253 1.82 -7.76 -28.20
N LEU A 254 2.25 -7.07 -27.13
CA LEU A 254 3.10 -5.89 -27.26
C LEU A 254 4.59 -6.24 -27.43
N PHE A 255 5.03 -7.35 -26.84
CA PHE A 255 6.44 -7.78 -26.79
C PHE A 255 6.56 -9.26 -27.09
N PRO A 256 6.25 -9.69 -28.33
CA PRO A 256 6.37 -11.10 -28.71
C PRO A 256 7.82 -11.57 -28.66
N SER A 257 8.06 -12.76 -28.13
CA SER A 257 9.38 -13.40 -28.20
C SER A 257 9.60 -14.00 -29.58
N SER A 258 10.81 -13.85 -30.10
CA SER A 258 11.27 -14.52 -31.32
C SER A 258 11.75 -15.96 -31.06
N GLU A 259 12.02 -16.30 -29.79
CA GLU A 259 12.54 -17.59 -29.42
C GLU A 259 11.40 -18.60 -29.15
N PRO A 260 11.48 -19.82 -29.72
CA PRO A 260 10.48 -20.86 -29.47
C PRO A 260 10.59 -21.44 -28.06
N GLU A 261 11.81 -21.48 -27.50
CA GLU A 261 12.10 -22.03 -26.17
C GLU A 261 13.16 -21.21 -25.46
N MET A 262 13.00 -21.05 -24.15
CA MET A 262 13.95 -20.45 -23.23
C MET A 262 14.24 -21.41 -22.08
N LYS A 263 15.53 -21.62 -21.74
CA LYS A 263 15.92 -22.56 -20.68
C LYS A 263 16.04 -21.84 -19.34
N LEU A 264 15.20 -22.20 -18.39
CA LEU A 264 15.34 -21.84 -16.99
C LEU A 264 16.33 -22.78 -16.28
N LYS A 265 17.36 -22.24 -15.66
CA LYS A 265 18.19 -23.02 -14.72
C LYS A 265 17.51 -22.97 -13.35
N LEU A 266 16.83 -24.07 -13.00
CA LEU A 266 16.04 -24.19 -11.77
C LEU A 266 16.74 -25.10 -10.77
N ASP A 267 18.04 -24.90 -10.54
CA ASP A 267 18.82 -25.68 -9.57
C ASP A 267 18.66 -25.09 -8.16
N GLY A 268 18.34 -25.95 -7.21
CA GLY A 268 18.21 -25.60 -5.80
C GLY A 268 17.58 -26.72 -4.98
N THR A 269 17.90 -26.75 -3.69
CA THR A 269 17.40 -27.75 -2.76
C THR A 269 16.90 -27.06 -1.48
N PHE A 270 15.78 -27.54 -0.97
CA PHE A 270 15.25 -27.07 0.32
C PHE A 270 16.24 -27.35 1.46
N LYS A 271 16.45 -26.36 2.32
CA LYS A 271 17.24 -26.54 3.54
C LYS A 271 16.49 -27.50 4.47
N LYS A 272 17.24 -28.50 5.01
CA LYS A 272 16.68 -29.55 5.86
C LYS A 272 16.98 -29.35 7.35
N SER A 273 17.50 -28.17 7.74
CA SER A 273 17.78 -27.88 9.15
C SER A 273 16.45 -27.78 9.96
N TRP A 274 16.51 -28.08 11.27
CA TRP A 274 15.35 -27.94 12.12
C TRP A 274 14.76 -26.51 12.10
N ARG A 275 15.62 -25.49 12.02
CA ARG A 275 15.19 -24.09 11.90
C ARG A 275 14.46 -23.82 10.59
N ALA A 276 14.93 -24.36 9.47
CA ALA A 276 14.24 -24.27 8.19
C ALA A 276 12.84 -24.92 8.27
N MET A 277 12.74 -26.09 8.93
CA MET A 277 11.45 -26.75 9.13
C MET A 277 10.50 -25.90 9.97
N VAL A 278 11.00 -25.27 11.06
CA VAL A 278 10.19 -24.32 11.84
C VAL A 278 9.68 -23.17 10.97
N VAL A 279 10.52 -22.60 10.10
CA VAL A 279 10.10 -21.54 9.17
C VAL A 279 9.01 -22.03 8.24
N TYR A 280 9.18 -23.20 7.60
CA TYR A 280 8.21 -23.74 6.65
C TYR A 280 6.86 -24.02 7.30
N VAL A 281 6.89 -24.65 8.49
CA VAL A 281 5.67 -24.96 9.22
C VAL A 281 4.98 -23.68 9.72
N THR A 282 5.73 -22.74 10.29
CA THR A 282 5.17 -21.48 10.79
C THR A 282 4.58 -20.67 9.67
N PHE A 283 5.25 -20.59 8.51
CA PHE A 283 4.77 -19.88 7.32
C PHE A 283 3.42 -20.47 6.84
N ALA A 284 3.38 -21.79 6.63
CA ALA A 284 2.16 -22.45 6.18
C ALA A 284 1.03 -22.35 7.22
N LEU A 285 1.34 -22.56 8.51
CA LEU A 285 0.37 -22.49 9.60
C LEU A 285 -0.22 -21.08 9.74
N THR A 286 0.59 -20.04 9.64
CA THR A 286 0.10 -18.66 9.76
C THR A 286 -0.87 -18.33 8.62
N ILE A 287 -0.57 -18.74 7.39
CA ILE A 287 -1.49 -18.55 6.26
C ILE A 287 -2.80 -19.30 6.49
N VAL A 288 -2.74 -20.57 6.92
CA VAL A 288 -3.94 -21.36 7.21
C VAL A 288 -4.77 -20.70 8.30
N LEU A 289 -4.14 -20.24 9.39
CA LEU A 289 -4.83 -19.54 10.47
C LEU A 289 -5.47 -18.22 9.97
N TRP A 290 -4.81 -17.45 9.13
CA TRP A 290 -5.44 -16.25 8.53
C TRP A 290 -6.66 -16.58 7.65
N MET A 291 -6.63 -17.71 6.94
CA MET A 291 -7.76 -18.14 6.09
C MET A 291 -8.90 -18.77 6.89
N THR A 292 -8.66 -19.23 8.12
CA THR A 292 -9.64 -19.98 8.93
C THR A 292 -10.06 -19.24 10.20
N THR A 293 -9.95 -17.93 10.24
CA THR A 293 -10.29 -17.09 11.41
C THR A 293 -11.66 -17.38 12.00
N LYS A 294 -12.67 -17.63 11.14
CA LYS A 294 -14.03 -18.01 11.58
C LYS A 294 -14.10 -19.38 12.27
N ALA A 295 -13.18 -20.30 11.98
CA ALA A 295 -13.19 -21.64 12.56
C ALA A 295 -12.57 -21.70 13.97
N HIS A 296 -11.50 -20.92 14.21
CA HIS A 296 -10.79 -20.92 15.51
C HIS A 296 -11.04 -19.67 16.36
N GLY A 297 -11.75 -18.66 15.84
CA GLY A 297 -12.14 -17.45 16.56
C GLY A 297 -11.02 -16.43 16.83
N MET A 298 -9.76 -16.72 16.45
CA MET A 298 -8.68 -15.73 16.57
C MET A 298 -8.81 -14.66 15.49
N ASN A 299 -8.63 -13.41 15.90
CA ASN A 299 -8.57 -12.29 14.99
C ASN A 299 -7.28 -12.33 14.14
N THR A 300 -7.32 -11.79 12.93
CA THR A 300 -6.19 -11.69 11.98
C THR A 300 -4.94 -11.07 12.62
N TYR A 301 -5.11 -10.05 13.44
CA TYR A 301 -4.01 -9.35 14.12
C TYR A 301 -3.38 -10.21 15.23
N VAL A 302 -4.19 -11.01 15.93
CA VAL A 302 -3.69 -11.97 16.94
C VAL A 302 -2.87 -13.08 16.28
N VAL A 303 -3.30 -13.57 15.11
CA VAL A 303 -2.53 -14.55 14.34
C VAL A 303 -1.18 -13.98 13.91
N ALA A 304 -1.12 -12.71 13.55
CA ALA A 304 0.09 -12.05 13.05
C ALA A 304 1.27 -12.01 14.05
N ILE A 305 1.00 -12.05 15.35
CA ILE A 305 2.07 -12.08 16.38
C ILE A 305 2.76 -13.44 16.48
N ILE A 306 2.11 -14.53 16.03
CA ILE A 306 2.62 -15.91 16.14
C ILE A 306 3.97 -16.08 15.46
N PRO A 307 4.16 -15.72 14.16
CA PRO A 307 5.45 -15.88 13.50
C PRO A 307 6.55 -15.08 14.19
N LEU A 308 6.27 -13.86 14.64
CA LEU A 308 7.25 -13.03 15.34
C LEU A 308 7.70 -13.70 16.65
N ALA A 309 6.75 -14.21 17.46
CA ALA A 309 7.05 -14.90 18.71
C ALA A 309 7.82 -16.21 18.47
N VAL A 310 7.39 -17.04 17.52
CA VAL A 310 8.05 -18.32 17.21
C VAL A 310 9.47 -18.09 16.70
N PHE A 311 9.67 -17.15 15.78
CA PHE A 311 10.99 -16.93 15.18
C PHE A 311 11.98 -16.28 16.15
N THR A 312 11.53 -15.42 17.05
CA THR A 312 12.40 -14.85 18.10
C THR A 312 12.76 -15.88 19.16
N LEU A 313 11.78 -16.67 19.62
CA LEU A 313 11.99 -17.72 20.60
C LEU A 313 12.98 -18.81 20.10
N THR A 314 12.87 -19.17 18.84
CA THR A 314 13.73 -20.22 18.22
C THR A 314 15.08 -19.69 17.73
N GLY A 315 15.36 -18.40 17.88
CA GLY A 315 16.58 -17.75 17.43
C GLY A 315 16.71 -17.72 15.88
N ILE A 316 15.61 -17.88 15.17
CA ILE A 316 15.53 -17.66 13.70
C ILE A 316 15.65 -16.18 13.40
N MET A 317 14.93 -15.34 14.18
CA MET A 317 15.05 -13.90 14.19
C MET A 317 15.77 -13.44 15.46
N GLY A 318 16.97 -12.87 15.30
CA GLY A 318 17.70 -12.17 16.34
C GLY A 318 17.67 -10.65 16.12
N LYS A 319 18.61 -9.96 16.78
CA LYS A 319 18.71 -8.48 16.68
C LYS A 319 18.98 -8.01 15.24
N GLU A 320 19.73 -8.78 14.46
CA GLU A 320 20.09 -8.40 13.09
C GLU A 320 18.85 -8.54 12.17
N GLU A 321 18.06 -9.59 12.32
CA GLU A 321 16.85 -9.75 11.53
C GLU A 321 15.76 -8.73 11.91
N LEU A 322 15.66 -8.33 13.18
CA LEU A 322 14.75 -7.27 13.60
C LEU A 322 15.07 -5.91 12.96
N LYS A 323 16.35 -5.65 12.60
CA LYS A 323 16.75 -4.45 11.87
C LYS A 323 16.27 -4.47 10.41
N LEU A 324 16.00 -5.67 9.84
CA LEU A 324 15.53 -5.84 8.46
C LEU A 324 14.02 -5.60 8.33
N ILE A 325 13.30 -5.44 9.44
CA ILE A 325 11.90 -5.01 9.39
C ILE A 325 11.83 -3.65 8.70
N ASN A 326 10.86 -3.48 7.80
CA ASN A 326 10.65 -2.22 7.08
C ASN A 326 10.04 -1.16 8.01
N TRP A 327 10.86 -0.61 8.92
CA TRP A 327 10.46 0.38 9.91
C TRP A 327 9.94 1.67 9.27
N ASP A 328 10.46 2.03 8.11
CA ASP A 328 9.98 3.14 7.29
C ASP A 328 8.51 2.97 6.89
N VAL A 329 8.09 1.78 6.49
CA VAL A 329 6.69 1.46 6.19
C VAL A 329 5.83 1.53 7.46
N LEU A 330 6.32 1.00 8.60
CA LEU A 330 5.58 1.06 9.87
C LEU A 330 5.36 2.50 10.32
N TRP A 331 6.38 3.36 10.26
CA TRP A 331 6.24 4.79 10.56
C TRP A 331 5.30 5.49 9.59
N LEU A 332 5.37 5.16 8.28
CA LEU A 332 4.50 5.75 7.27
C LEU A 332 3.02 5.42 7.55
N VAL A 333 2.73 4.16 7.89
CA VAL A 333 1.38 3.73 8.25
C VAL A 333 0.94 4.37 9.58
N ALA A 334 1.82 4.43 10.59
CA ALA A 334 1.49 5.05 11.87
C ALA A 334 1.12 6.54 11.71
N GLY A 335 1.82 7.29 10.84
CA GLY A 335 1.47 8.69 10.56
C GLY A 335 0.10 8.84 9.89
N GLY A 336 -0.25 7.93 8.98
CA GLY A 336 -1.59 7.91 8.39
C GLY A 336 -2.68 7.59 9.41
N ILE A 337 -2.40 6.65 10.35
CA ILE A 337 -3.29 6.30 11.46
C ILE A 337 -3.49 7.51 12.38
N ALA A 338 -2.41 8.22 12.74
CA ALA A 338 -2.48 9.38 13.62
C ALA A 338 -3.34 10.50 13.02
N ILE A 339 -3.12 10.84 11.75
CA ILE A 339 -4.00 11.80 11.02
C ILE A 339 -5.45 11.33 11.01
N GLY A 340 -5.68 10.04 10.74
CA GLY A 340 -7.05 9.50 10.73
C GLY A 340 -7.74 9.64 12.07
N ILE A 341 -7.05 9.31 13.17
CA ILE A 341 -7.55 9.51 14.54
C ILE A 341 -7.82 10.99 14.81
N ALA A 342 -6.91 11.87 14.40
CA ALA A 342 -7.06 13.30 14.60
C ALA A 342 -8.26 13.87 13.83
N LEU A 343 -8.43 13.49 12.58
CA LEU A 343 -9.56 13.92 11.73
C LEU A 343 -10.91 13.48 12.30
N ASP A 344 -10.99 12.22 12.78
CA ASP A 344 -12.19 11.66 13.38
C ASP A 344 -12.52 12.33 14.73
N LYS A 345 -11.56 12.35 15.65
CA LYS A 345 -11.75 12.89 17.01
C LYS A 345 -12.08 14.37 17.04
N THR A 346 -11.57 15.16 16.12
CA THR A 346 -11.86 16.59 16.03
C THR A 346 -13.13 16.91 15.25
N GLY A 347 -13.71 15.93 14.54
CA GLY A 347 -14.83 16.15 13.62
C GLY A 347 -14.45 16.89 12.33
N LEU A 348 -13.15 17.12 12.07
CA LEU A 348 -12.70 17.80 10.84
C LEU A 348 -13.01 16.97 9.59
N ALA A 349 -12.97 15.65 9.68
CA ALA A 349 -13.33 14.78 8.55
C ALA A 349 -14.78 14.99 8.12
N GLU A 350 -15.69 15.08 9.09
CA GLU A 350 -17.13 15.35 8.86
C GLU A 350 -17.35 16.76 8.31
N ALA A 351 -16.67 17.77 8.88
CA ALA A 351 -16.73 19.15 8.39
C ALA A 351 -16.27 19.28 6.93
N LEU A 352 -15.16 18.60 6.57
CA LEU A 352 -14.67 18.55 5.20
C LEU A 352 -15.65 17.81 4.26
N ALA A 353 -16.26 16.74 4.75
CA ALA A 353 -17.25 16.01 3.99
C ALA A 353 -18.50 16.88 3.71
N HIS A 354 -19.01 17.59 4.70
CA HIS A 354 -20.18 18.49 4.51
C HIS A 354 -19.87 19.72 3.65
N ALA A 355 -18.62 20.14 3.55
CA ALA A 355 -18.22 21.25 2.68
C ALA A 355 -18.36 20.91 1.17
N ILE A 356 -18.57 19.65 0.82
CA ILE A 356 -18.78 19.19 -0.57
C ILE A 356 -20.26 18.79 -0.70
N ASP A 357 -20.97 19.38 -1.65
CA ASP A 357 -22.36 19.00 -1.97
C ASP A 357 -22.37 17.65 -2.72
N TYR A 358 -22.43 16.55 -1.95
CA TYR A 358 -22.52 15.20 -2.52
C TYR A 358 -23.92 14.82 -2.99
N GLU A 359 -24.97 15.54 -2.54
CA GLU A 359 -26.35 15.20 -2.89
C GLU A 359 -26.61 15.34 -4.40
N ALA A 360 -25.82 16.20 -5.07
CA ALA A 360 -25.86 16.38 -6.51
C ALA A 360 -25.17 15.25 -7.29
N LEU A 361 -24.39 14.37 -6.62
CA LEU A 361 -23.62 13.30 -7.26
C LEU A 361 -24.27 11.93 -7.04
N SER A 362 -24.29 11.10 -8.11
CA SER A 362 -24.68 9.70 -7.92
C SER A 362 -23.62 8.95 -7.10
N PRO A 363 -24.01 7.94 -6.29
CA PRO A 363 -23.06 7.13 -5.52
C PRO A 363 -21.93 6.56 -6.37
N PHE A 364 -22.26 6.06 -7.55
CA PHE A 364 -21.29 5.54 -8.50
C PHE A 364 -20.31 6.60 -9.01
N SER A 365 -20.77 7.83 -9.23
CA SER A 365 -19.91 8.95 -9.66
C SER A 365 -18.87 9.30 -8.60
N VAL A 366 -19.21 9.23 -7.30
CA VAL A 366 -18.29 9.45 -6.19
C VAL A 366 -17.21 8.38 -6.17
N VAL A 367 -17.59 7.10 -6.31
CA VAL A 367 -16.66 5.97 -6.40
C VAL A 367 -15.69 6.16 -7.57
N VAL A 368 -16.20 6.51 -8.75
CA VAL A 368 -15.39 6.74 -9.97
C VAL A 368 -14.46 7.92 -9.77
N ALA A 369 -14.93 9.05 -9.27
CA ALA A 369 -14.12 10.25 -9.08
C ALA A 369 -12.96 10.00 -8.10
N LEU A 370 -13.24 9.43 -6.92
CA LEU A 370 -12.22 9.11 -5.93
C LEU A 370 -11.20 8.10 -6.43
N SER A 371 -11.65 7.06 -7.13
CA SER A 371 -10.74 6.03 -7.67
C SER A 371 -9.84 6.57 -8.79
N ILE A 372 -10.35 7.43 -9.66
CA ILE A 372 -9.53 8.09 -10.70
C ILE A 372 -8.50 9.02 -10.06
N VAL A 373 -8.91 9.86 -9.09
CA VAL A 373 -7.99 10.74 -8.37
C VAL A 373 -6.92 9.90 -7.66
N CYS A 374 -7.32 8.85 -6.96
CA CYS A 374 -6.42 7.93 -6.28
C CYS A 374 -5.41 7.29 -7.25
N TRP A 375 -5.89 6.73 -8.35
CA TRP A 375 -5.03 6.12 -9.36
C TRP A 375 -4.07 7.13 -10.00
N LEU A 376 -4.54 8.31 -10.34
CA LEU A 376 -3.68 9.37 -10.88
C LEU A 376 -2.58 9.74 -9.88
N MET A 377 -2.94 10.01 -8.63
CA MET A 377 -1.96 10.34 -7.57
C MET A 377 -0.93 9.23 -7.39
N ALA A 378 -1.36 7.96 -7.31
CA ALA A 378 -0.50 6.80 -7.11
C ALA A 378 0.55 6.60 -8.23
N ASN A 379 0.39 7.21 -9.39
CA ASN A 379 1.40 7.18 -10.45
C ASN A 379 2.54 8.19 -10.26
N PHE A 380 2.33 9.23 -9.45
CA PHE A 380 3.31 10.30 -9.22
C PHE A 380 3.90 10.27 -7.81
N MET A 381 3.24 9.60 -6.88
CA MET A 381 3.68 9.42 -5.50
C MET A 381 3.51 7.96 -5.07
N SER A 382 4.03 7.58 -3.89
CA SER A 382 3.90 6.19 -3.43
C SER A 382 2.44 5.81 -3.18
N ASN A 383 2.09 4.55 -3.49
CA ASN A 383 0.75 3.99 -3.24
C ASN A 383 0.31 4.17 -1.77
N THR A 384 1.26 4.02 -0.83
CA THR A 384 1.00 4.16 0.60
C THR A 384 0.69 5.61 0.98
N ALA A 385 1.45 6.57 0.45
CA ALA A 385 1.20 7.99 0.70
C ALA A 385 -0.15 8.42 0.11
N THR A 386 -0.48 7.95 -1.09
CA THR A 386 -1.80 8.16 -1.71
C THR A 386 -2.93 7.64 -0.83
N ALA A 387 -2.79 6.40 -0.33
CA ALA A 387 -3.79 5.81 0.55
C ALA A 387 -3.92 6.59 1.87
N ASN A 388 -2.83 6.98 2.51
CA ASN A 388 -2.86 7.77 3.74
C ASN A 388 -3.56 9.12 3.59
N LEU A 389 -3.48 9.73 2.40
CA LEU A 389 -4.17 11.00 2.12
C LEU A 389 -5.66 10.81 1.83
N LEU A 390 -6.00 9.81 1.00
CA LEU A 390 -7.36 9.69 0.49
C LEU A 390 -8.26 8.82 1.36
N MET A 391 -7.73 7.86 2.13
CA MET A 391 -8.55 6.98 2.97
C MET A 391 -9.35 7.72 4.05
N PRO A 392 -8.77 8.69 4.81
CA PRO A 392 -9.56 9.46 5.77
C PRO A 392 -10.73 10.20 5.10
N ILE A 393 -10.48 10.81 3.95
CA ILE A 393 -11.50 11.55 3.19
C ILE A 393 -12.58 10.58 2.67
N ALA A 394 -12.15 9.46 2.08
CA ALA A 394 -13.07 8.43 1.60
C ALA A 394 -13.90 7.83 2.74
N ALA A 395 -13.30 7.62 3.93
CA ALA A 395 -14.01 7.13 5.10
C ALA A 395 -15.07 8.13 5.57
N ALA A 396 -14.74 9.42 5.64
CA ALA A 396 -15.68 10.48 6.00
C ALA A 396 -16.85 10.53 5.02
N ILE A 397 -16.58 10.50 3.72
CA ILE A 397 -17.63 10.45 2.67
C ILE A 397 -18.48 9.19 2.83
N GLY A 398 -17.85 8.03 3.08
CA GLY A 398 -18.54 6.75 3.24
C GLY A 398 -19.51 6.71 4.42
N VAL A 399 -19.21 7.46 5.49
CA VAL A 399 -20.09 7.61 6.65
C VAL A 399 -21.17 8.67 6.40
N SER A 400 -20.82 9.79 5.77
CA SER A 400 -21.72 10.95 5.59
C SER A 400 -22.72 10.79 4.44
N MET A 401 -22.52 9.80 3.53
CA MET A 401 -23.35 9.59 2.35
C MET A 401 -24.10 8.24 2.38
N PRO A 402 -25.28 8.13 3.00
CA PRO A 402 -26.01 6.85 3.10
C PRO A 402 -26.36 6.21 1.75
N SER A 403 -26.52 7.01 0.69
CA SER A 403 -26.80 6.52 -0.66
C SER A 403 -25.69 5.64 -1.25
N LEU A 404 -24.47 5.70 -0.71
CA LEU A 404 -23.36 4.80 -1.09
C LEU A 404 -23.66 3.32 -0.77
N ALA A 405 -24.66 3.03 0.07
CA ALA A 405 -25.11 1.65 0.29
C ALA A 405 -25.44 0.90 -1.01
N ALA A 406 -25.88 1.62 -2.06
CA ALA A 406 -26.15 1.05 -3.38
C ALA A 406 -24.91 0.58 -4.16
N VAL A 407 -23.70 0.92 -3.68
CA VAL A 407 -22.41 0.57 -4.29
C VAL A 407 -21.42 0.00 -3.25
N GLY A 408 -21.96 -0.64 -2.20
CA GLY A 408 -21.19 -1.30 -1.15
C GLY A 408 -20.85 -0.44 0.06
N GLY A 409 -21.40 0.77 0.16
CA GLY A 409 -21.24 1.64 1.32
C GLY A 409 -19.79 1.99 1.62
N LEU A 410 -19.48 2.14 2.89
CA LEU A 410 -18.12 2.41 3.37
C LEU A 410 -17.13 1.31 2.94
N GLN A 411 -17.51 0.04 3.06
CA GLN A 411 -16.63 -1.09 2.69
C GLN A 411 -16.25 -1.04 1.21
N GLY A 412 -17.27 -0.91 0.32
CA GLY A 412 -17.05 -0.87 -1.12
C GLY A 412 -16.16 0.31 -1.52
N LEU A 413 -16.43 1.51 -0.99
CA LEU A 413 -15.65 2.71 -1.29
C LEU A 413 -14.18 2.55 -0.88
N LEU A 414 -13.89 2.09 0.34
CA LEU A 414 -12.50 1.96 0.82
C LEU A 414 -11.74 0.85 0.11
N VAL A 415 -12.39 -0.27 -0.22
CA VAL A 415 -11.77 -1.33 -1.05
C VAL A 415 -11.42 -0.80 -2.44
N VAL A 416 -12.32 -0.03 -3.06
CA VAL A 416 -12.05 0.59 -4.37
C VAL A 416 -10.86 1.54 -4.30
N VAL A 417 -10.78 2.39 -3.28
CA VAL A 417 -9.65 3.32 -3.09
C VAL A 417 -8.35 2.54 -2.87
N ALA A 418 -8.34 1.47 -2.05
CA ALA A 418 -7.16 0.64 -1.82
C ALA A 418 -6.66 -0.04 -3.10
N PHE A 419 -7.57 -0.60 -3.90
CA PHE A 419 -7.22 -1.25 -5.16
C PHE A 419 -6.71 -0.21 -6.16
N SER A 420 -7.36 0.95 -6.27
CA SER A 420 -6.97 2.04 -7.18
C SER A 420 -5.59 2.59 -6.84
N ALA A 421 -5.26 2.76 -5.56
CA ALA A 421 -3.92 3.14 -5.11
C ALA A 421 -2.85 2.14 -5.57
N SER A 422 -3.17 0.84 -5.55
CA SER A 422 -2.24 -0.22 -5.93
C SER A 422 -2.09 -0.41 -7.45
N LEU A 423 -2.97 0.22 -8.25
CA LEU A 423 -2.89 0.25 -9.72
C LEU A 423 -1.98 1.34 -10.29
N GLY A 424 -1.39 2.19 -9.45
CA GLY A 424 -0.42 3.20 -9.85
C GLY A 424 0.92 2.57 -10.23
N MET A 425 1.11 2.23 -11.52
CA MET A 425 2.31 1.54 -12.01
C MET A 425 2.77 2.02 -13.41
N ILE A 426 2.44 3.27 -13.79
CA ILE A 426 2.77 3.83 -15.10
C ILE A 426 4.26 4.18 -15.21
N LEU A 427 4.83 4.78 -14.16
CA LEU A 427 6.19 5.30 -14.19
C LEU A 427 7.18 4.40 -13.42
N PRO A 428 8.48 4.45 -13.74
CA PRO A 428 9.49 3.77 -12.94
C PRO A 428 9.46 4.18 -11.46
N VAL A 429 9.14 5.44 -11.17
CA VAL A 429 9.09 5.98 -9.80
C VAL A 429 7.80 5.64 -9.06
N SER A 430 6.75 5.20 -9.75
CA SER A 430 5.44 4.93 -9.11
C SER A 430 5.52 3.88 -7.99
N THR A 431 6.33 2.83 -8.19
CA THR A 431 6.51 1.76 -7.19
C THR A 431 7.95 1.27 -7.15
N PRO A 432 8.45 0.78 -5.99
CA PRO A 432 9.77 0.14 -5.92
C PRO A 432 9.94 -1.05 -6.89
N PRO A 433 8.95 -1.93 -7.10
CA PRO A 433 9.01 -2.94 -8.16
C PRO A 433 9.30 -2.39 -9.55
N ASN A 434 8.65 -1.29 -9.91
CA ASN A 434 8.87 -0.64 -11.21
C ASN A 434 10.29 -0.09 -11.33
N SER A 435 10.79 0.60 -10.29
CA SER A 435 12.15 1.12 -10.23
C SER A 435 13.19 0.00 -10.39
N LEU A 436 12.99 -1.13 -9.72
CA LEU A 436 13.87 -2.30 -9.81
C LEU A 436 13.89 -2.89 -11.23
N ALA A 437 12.73 -3.08 -11.84
CA ALA A 437 12.65 -3.58 -13.21
C ALA A 437 13.30 -2.60 -14.21
N TYR A 438 13.08 -1.31 -14.05
CA TYR A 438 13.70 -0.26 -14.86
C TYR A 438 15.23 -0.21 -14.70
N SER A 439 15.74 -0.41 -13.47
CA SER A 439 17.18 -0.41 -13.16
C SER A 439 17.97 -1.55 -13.82
N THR A 440 17.29 -2.59 -14.32
CA THR A 440 17.92 -3.66 -15.11
C THR A 440 18.50 -3.16 -16.43
N GLY A 441 18.04 -2.01 -16.94
CA GLY A 441 18.41 -1.47 -18.24
C GLY A 441 17.85 -2.25 -19.45
N LEU A 442 16.98 -3.25 -19.20
CA LEU A 442 16.39 -4.11 -20.24
C LEU A 442 15.09 -3.55 -20.82
N ILE A 443 14.50 -2.58 -20.15
CA ILE A 443 13.24 -1.91 -20.53
C ILE A 443 13.41 -0.39 -20.50
N GLU A 444 12.61 0.29 -21.31
CA GLU A 444 12.57 1.75 -21.35
C GLU A 444 11.36 2.26 -20.56
N SER A 445 11.44 3.51 -20.07
CA SER A 445 10.32 4.14 -19.35
C SER A 445 9.03 4.17 -20.18
N LYS A 446 9.15 4.35 -21.52
CA LYS A 446 7.99 4.32 -22.42
C LYS A 446 7.31 2.94 -22.52
N ASP A 447 8.09 1.84 -22.41
CA ASP A 447 7.55 0.48 -22.41
C ASP A 447 6.69 0.27 -21.16
N MET A 448 7.22 0.68 -20.01
CA MET A 448 6.52 0.62 -18.72
C MET A 448 5.29 1.53 -18.71
N ALA A 449 5.42 2.75 -19.19
CA ALA A 449 4.31 3.70 -19.24
C ALA A 449 3.16 3.20 -20.11
N LYS A 450 3.45 2.65 -21.28
CA LYS A 450 2.44 2.08 -22.17
C LYS A 450 1.67 0.93 -21.52
N VAL A 451 2.38 0.00 -20.92
CA VAL A 451 1.77 -1.19 -20.29
C VAL A 451 1.05 -0.79 -19.02
N GLY A 452 1.68 0.01 -18.16
CA GLY A 452 1.12 0.46 -16.88
C GLY A 452 -0.16 1.28 -17.05
N LEU A 453 -0.21 2.16 -18.06
CA LEU A 453 -1.42 2.92 -18.41
C LEU A 453 -2.58 1.99 -18.78
N ILE A 454 -2.34 1.05 -19.70
CA ILE A 454 -3.38 0.14 -20.18
C ILE A 454 -3.88 -0.75 -19.04
N ILE A 455 -2.95 -1.34 -18.27
CA ILE A 455 -3.29 -2.24 -17.16
C ILE A 455 -3.98 -1.48 -16.04
N GLY A 456 -3.54 -0.26 -15.70
CA GLY A 456 -4.16 0.57 -14.70
C GLY A 456 -5.60 0.95 -15.06
N LEU A 457 -5.85 1.39 -16.30
CA LEU A 457 -7.20 1.71 -16.77
C LEU A 457 -8.10 0.46 -16.78
N ILE A 458 -7.61 -0.67 -17.29
CA ILE A 458 -8.37 -1.92 -17.27
C ILE A 458 -8.68 -2.34 -15.83
N GLY A 459 -7.72 -2.19 -14.91
CA GLY A 459 -7.92 -2.47 -13.50
C GLY A 459 -9.04 -1.64 -12.89
N LEU A 460 -9.12 -0.34 -13.18
CA LEU A 460 -10.23 0.50 -12.76
C LEU A 460 -11.57 -0.01 -13.30
N PHE A 461 -11.64 -0.38 -14.58
CA PHE A 461 -12.87 -0.93 -15.15
C PHE A 461 -13.28 -2.26 -14.51
N ILE A 462 -12.32 -3.13 -14.15
CA ILE A 462 -12.61 -4.38 -13.44
C ILE A 462 -13.15 -4.06 -12.04
N VAL A 463 -12.57 -3.09 -11.33
CA VAL A 463 -13.06 -2.63 -10.02
C VAL A 463 -14.49 -2.12 -10.12
N TYR A 464 -14.81 -1.29 -11.12
CA TYR A 464 -16.17 -0.76 -11.32
C TYR A 464 -17.16 -1.87 -11.65
N GLY A 465 -16.77 -2.82 -12.51
CA GLY A 465 -17.57 -3.99 -12.80
C GLY A 465 -17.82 -4.85 -11.56
N ALA A 466 -16.82 -5.02 -10.70
CA ALA A 466 -16.96 -5.76 -9.45
C ALA A 466 -17.93 -5.05 -8.47
N VAL A 467 -17.84 -3.74 -8.34
CA VAL A 467 -18.78 -2.94 -7.51
C VAL A 467 -20.21 -3.10 -8.01
N LEU A 468 -20.45 -3.04 -9.32
CA LEU A 468 -21.81 -3.16 -9.89
C LEU A 468 -22.38 -4.59 -9.83
N ILE A 469 -21.54 -5.61 -9.65
CA ILE A 469 -21.97 -7.02 -9.60
C ILE A 469 -22.15 -7.50 -8.16
N LEU A 470 -21.30 -7.02 -7.23
CA LEU A 470 -21.27 -7.52 -5.86
C LEU A 470 -22.20 -6.75 -4.92
N PHE A 471 -22.56 -5.53 -5.30
CA PHE A 471 -23.42 -4.63 -4.54
C PHE A 471 -24.60 -4.10 -5.41
#